data_6415a9cf785ba2f184970e04d0feba8e
#
_entry.id   6415a9cf785ba2f184970e04d0feba8e
#
_cell.length_a   1.000
_cell.length_b   1.000
_cell.length_c   1.000
_cell.angle_alpha   90.00
_cell.angle_beta   90.00
_cell.angle_gamma   90.00
#
_symmetry.space_group_name_H-M   'P 1'
#
loop_
_entity.id
_entity.type
_entity.pdbx_description
1 polymer ?
#
loop_
_entity_poly.entity_id
_entity_poly.type
_entity_poly.pdbx_seq_one_letter_code
_entity_poly.pdbx_strand_id
1 'polypeptide(L)'
;MQVLFLLGLTELSKAMIIGSGLLARAFKQYQLKLDQVCVYAAGVSNSSNTDAREFEREKLCLTQSMAVAPTQDLFIYFSTCSICDPSMQDSPYVKHKVRMENLVKQRSNYLIFRLPQVVSFTPNPHTLLNALYAYIVRSERFSLWVNATRNLIDVDDISIIALEIISKKPMWNKSINIANSDNVAVKDIVKVLENVLGVTAIYDEIDKGSGYHIDISDIQPALIHLGIHFNDDYLHHMFNKYYGKSARQSYY
;
A
#
# COMPACT_ATOMS: atom_id res chain seq x y z
N MET A 1 1.95 -29.81 52.15
CA MET A 1 2.97 -29.60 51.09
C MET A 1 2.22 -29.48 49.78
N GLN A 2 1.77 -28.24 49.49
CA GLN A 2 1.00 -27.93 48.28
C GLN A 2 1.98 -27.35 47.24
N VAL A 3 2.12 -28.07 46.14
CA VAL A 3 2.90 -27.61 44.98
C VAL A 3 2.00 -26.67 44.15
N LEU A 4 2.27 -25.38 44.23
CA LEU A 4 1.67 -24.39 43.33
C LEU A 4 2.31 -24.60 41.96
N PHE A 5 1.55 -25.15 41.02
CA PHE A 5 1.84 -25.03 39.57
C PHE A 5 1.57 -23.61 39.15
N LEU A 6 2.58 -22.78 39.07
CA LEU A 6 2.56 -21.53 38.31
C LEU A 6 2.51 -21.87 36.81
N LEU A 7 1.32 -21.99 36.30
CA LEU A 7 1.09 -21.89 34.86
C LEU A 7 1.46 -20.45 34.44
N GLY A 8 2.66 -20.28 33.94
CA GLY A 8 3.04 -19.09 33.21
C GLY A 8 2.14 -18.96 31.97
N LEU A 9 1.07 -18.19 32.12
CA LEU A 9 0.38 -17.63 30.98
C LEU A 9 1.39 -16.70 30.31
N THR A 10 2.07 -17.19 29.28
CA THR A 10 2.71 -16.33 28.30
C THR A 10 1.59 -15.49 27.71
N GLU A 11 1.49 -14.21 28.12
CA GLU A 11 0.68 -13.26 27.41
C GLU A 11 1.14 -13.30 25.95
N LEU A 12 0.30 -13.83 25.07
CA LEU A 12 0.50 -13.76 23.63
C LEU A 12 0.70 -12.29 23.30
N SER A 13 1.90 -11.94 22.86
CA SER A 13 2.24 -10.57 22.51
C SER A 13 1.34 -10.16 21.35
N LYS A 14 0.31 -9.39 21.70
CA LYS A 14 -0.69 -8.94 20.74
C LYS A 14 -0.03 -8.02 19.73
N ALA A 15 -0.24 -8.27 18.43
CA ALA A 15 0.32 -7.42 17.36
C ALA A 15 0.05 -5.94 17.60
N MET A 16 1.08 -5.12 17.46
CA MET A 16 0.98 -3.68 17.53
C MET A 16 0.74 -3.11 16.14
N ILE A 17 -0.37 -2.41 15.92
CA ILE A 17 -0.66 -1.75 14.63
C ILE A 17 -0.74 -0.25 14.87
N ILE A 18 0.18 0.49 14.26
CA ILE A 18 0.34 1.94 14.41
C ILE A 18 -0.18 2.63 13.17
N GLY A 19 -1.15 3.53 13.36
CA GLY A 19 -1.81 4.27 12.30
C GLY A 19 -3.32 4.09 12.27
N SER A 20 -3.99 4.92 11.47
CA SER A 20 -5.45 4.90 11.28
C SER A 20 -5.87 4.90 9.81
N GLY A 21 -4.89 4.97 8.90
CA GLY A 21 -5.10 5.01 7.47
C GLY A 21 -5.55 3.68 6.87
N LEU A 22 -5.55 3.63 5.55
CA LEU A 22 -5.98 2.50 4.74
C LEU A 22 -5.30 1.19 5.15
N LEU A 23 -3.97 1.16 5.13
CA LEU A 23 -3.19 -0.02 5.46
C LEU A 23 -3.37 -0.45 6.92
N ALA A 24 -3.42 0.51 7.86
CA ALA A 24 -3.67 0.19 9.27
C ALA A 24 -5.02 -0.52 9.44
N ARG A 25 -6.07 -0.05 8.76
CA ARG A 25 -7.41 -0.69 8.79
C ARG A 25 -7.37 -2.08 8.17
N ALA A 26 -6.71 -2.24 7.02
CA ALA A 26 -6.59 -3.51 6.34
C ALA A 26 -5.86 -4.56 7.20
N PHE A 27 -4.82 -4.18 7.92
CA PHE A 27 -4.08 -5.11 8.79
C PHE A 27 -4.78 -5.39 10.13
N LYS A 28 -5.63 -4.48 10.64
CA LYS A 28 -6.38 -4.71 11.89
C LYS A 28 -7.27 -5.95 11.84
N GLN A 29 -7.86 -6.28 10.69
CA GLN A 29 -8.68 -7.49 10.54
C GLN A 29 -7.88 -8.79 10.74
N TYR A 30 -6.56 -8.73 10.55
CA TYR A 30 -5.64 -9.87 10.72
C TYR A 30 -4.85 -9.83 12.02
N GLN A 31 -5.15 -8.91 12.94
CA GLN A 31 -4.36 -8.70 14.16
C GLN A 31 -4.15 -9.96 14.99
N LEU A 32 -5.14 -10.87 15.02
CA LEU A 32 -5.05 -12.14 15.73
C LEU A 32 -4.12 -13.18 15.06
N LYS A 33 -3.76 -12.96 13.78
CA LYS A 33 -2.83 -13.82 13.03
C LYS A 33 -1.38 -13.31 13.08
N LEU A 34 -1.17 -12.13 13.67
CA LEU A 34 0.12 -11.47 13.77
C LEU A 34 0.60 -11.58 15.20
N ASP A 35 1.49 -12.53 15.48
CA ASP A 35 2.15 -12.66 16.77
C ASP A 35 3.57 -12.08 16.70
N GLN A 36 3.98 -11.33 17.71
CA GLN A 36 5.31 -10.69 17.78
C GLN A 36 5.60 -9.81 16.54
N VAL A 37 4.60 -9.05 16.08
CA VAL A 37 4.70 -8.18 14.92
C VAL A 37 4.26 -6.77 15.27
N CYS A 38 5.08 -5.79 14.91
CA CYS A 38 4.73 -4.37 14.94
C CYS A 38 4.53 -3.86 13.50
N VAL A 39 3.32 -3.46 13.15
CA VAL A 39 2.97 -2.90 11.84
C VAL A 39 2.90 -1.39 11.93
N TYR A 40 3.87 -0.69 11.32
CA TYR A 40 3.86 0.76 11.21
C TYR A 40 3.20 1.21 9.89
N ALA A 41 1.99 1.72 9.98
CA ALA A 41 1.16 2.18 8.85
C ALA A 41 0.69 3.64 9.04
N ALA A 42 1.55 4.50 9.65
CA ALA A 42 1.28 5.92 9.90
C ALA A 42 2.13 6.86 9.02
N GLY A 43 2.70 6.34 7.95
CA GLY A 43 3.56 7.08 7.02
C GLY A 43 2.82 8.08 6.15
N VAL A 44 3.56 9.05 5.58
CA VAL A 44 3.06 9.94 4.52
C VAL A 44 2.78 9.11 3.27
N SER A 45 1.58 9.23 2.72
CA SER A 45 1.10 8.44 1.57
C SER A 45 0.97 9.24 0.27
N ASN A 46 0.92 10.57 0.33
CA ASN A 46 0.84 11.43 -0.85
C ASN A 46 2.23 11.60 -1.50
N SER A 47 2.44 11.03 -2.68
CA SER A 47 3.70 11.10 -3.43
C SER A 47 4.04 12.51 -3.93
N SER A 48 3.07 13.41 -4.00
CA SER A 48 3.26 14.82 -4.35
C SER A 48 3.54 15.71 -3.13
N ASN A 49 3.64 15.14 -1.93
CA ASN A 49 3.86 15.90 -0.71
C ASN A 49 5.26 16.50 -0.68
N THR A 50 5.33 17.79 -0.34
CA THR A 50 6.57 18.56 -0.16
C THR A 50 6.64 19.21 1.24
N ASP A 51 5.65 19.00 2.11
CA ASP A 51 5.60 19.59 3.44
C ASP A 51 6.60 18.91 4.39
N ALA A 52 7.66 19.64 4.75
CA ALA A 52 8.68 19.17 5.67
C ALA A 52 8.13 18.81 7.06
N ARG A 53 7.02 19.43 7.50
CA ARG A 53 6.39 19.13 8.79
C ARG A 53 5.77 17.74 8.81
N GLU A 54 5.15 17.32 7.71
CA GLU A 54 4.60 15.98 7.58
C GLU A 54 5.72 14.91 7.54
N PHE A 55 6.83 15.22 6.91
CA PHE A 55 8.00 14.34 6.91
C PHE A 55 8.64 14.21 8.30
N GLU A 56 8.77 15.31 9.04
CA GLU A 56 9.32 15.26 10.39
C GLU A 56 8.34 14.58 11.38
N ARG A 57 7.02 14.76 11.20
CA ARG A 57 5.99 14.02 11.94
C ARG A 57 6.13 12.52 11.74
N GLU A 58 6.26 12.05 10.47
CA GLU A 58 6.44 10.62 10.20
C GLU A 58 7.72 10.10 10.85
N LYS A 59 8.84 10.80 10.70
CA LYS A 59 10.13 10.41 11.27
C LYS A 59 10.05 10.28 12.79
N LEU A 60 9.49 11.27 13.48
CA LEU A 60 9.32 11.24 14.93
C LEU A 60 8.45 10.07 15.38
N CYS A 61 7.29 9.90 14.75
CA CYS A 61 6.36 8.81 15.04
C CYS A 61 7.02 7.43 14.78
N LEU A 62 7.73 7.27 13.68
CA LEU A 62 8.47 6.04 13.35
C LEU A 62 9.53 5.74 14.41
N THR A 63 10.35 6.72 14.77
CA THR A 63 11.43 6.55 15.77
C THR A 63 10.86 6.18 17.14
N GLN A 64 9.79 6.83 17.58
CA GLN A 64 9.10 6.49 18.83
C GLN A 64 8.50 5.08 18.79
N SER A 65 7.88 4.71 17.67
CA SER A 65 7.31 3.38 17.47
C SER A 65 8.38 2.28 17.51
N MET A 66 9.53 2.54 16.89
CA MET A 66 10.67 1.62 16.94
C MET A 66 11.25 1.47 18.34
N ALA A 67 11.22 2.53 19.16
CA ALA A 67 11.73 2.50 20.53
C ALA A 67 10.84 1.70 21.49
N VAL A 68 9.52 1.71 21.27
CA VAL A 68 8.56 0.97 22.13
C VAL A 68 8.30 -0.45 21.65
N ALA A 69 8.48 -0.76 20.36
CA ALA A 69 8.31 -2.10 19.83
C ALA A 69 9.43 -3.03 20.36
N PRO A 70 9.11 -4.21 20.96
CA PRO A 70 10.10 -5.15 21.42
C PRO A 70 11.15 -5.45 20.33
N THR A 71 12.42 -5.56 20.73
CA THR A 71 13.52 -5.74 19.77
C THR A 71 13.48 -7.05 19.02
N GLN A 72 12.90 -8.09 19.62
CA GLN A 72 12.70 -9.41 19.01
C GLN A 72 11.53 -9.44 18.03
N ASP A 73 10.59 -8.50 18.12
CA ASP A 73 9.42 -8.46 17.23
C ASP A 73 9.81 -8.04 15.83
N LEU A 74 9.13 -8.61 14.84
CA LEU A 74 9.24 -8.17 13.45
C LEU A 74 8.62 -6.78 13.29
N PHE A 75 9.40 -5.83 12.81
CA PHE A 75 8.95 -4.48 12.53
C PHE A 75 8.64 -4.30 11.04
N ILE A 76 7.39 -3.97 10.72
CA ILE A 76 6.93 -3.78 9.34
C ILE A 76 6.75 -2.30 9.06
N TYR A 77 7.32 -1.86 7.93
CA TYR A 77 7.19 -0.51 7.42
C TYR A 77 6.67 -0.51 5.98
N PHE A 78 5.73 0.40 5.68
CA PHE A 78 5.22 0.60 4.32
C PHE A 78 5.92 1.79 3.65
N SER A 79 6.64 1.47 2.59
CA SER A 79 7.36 2.41 1.72
C SER A 79 6.66 2.53 0.37
N THR A 80 7.37 2.99 -0.65
CA THR A 80 6.82 3.27 -1.98
C THR A 80 7.64 2.65 -3.10
N CYS A 81 6.98 2.12 -4.12
CA CYS A 81 7.62 1.73 -5.38
C CYS A 81 8.12 2.93 -6.20
N SER A 82 7.73 4.17 -5.86
CA SER A 82 8.27 5.38 -6.52
C SER A 82 9.79 5.53 -6.35
N ILE A 83 10.40 4.78 -5.44
CA ILE A 83 11.87 4.67 -5.33
C ILE A 83 12.48 4.08 -6.61
N CYS A 84 11.73 3.26 -7.35
CA CYS A 84 12.16 2.67 -8.62
C CYS A 84 11.92 3.59 -9.82
N ASP A 85 11.20 4.71 -9.65
CA ASP A 85 10.88 5.65 -10.73
C ASP A 85 12.05 6.61 -10.96
N PRO A 86 12.74 6.56 -12.14
CA PRO A 86 13.85 7.46 -12.43
C PRO A 86 13.45 8.95 -12.38
N SER A 87 12.20 9.26 -12.72
CA SER A 87 11.70 10.65 -12.73
C SER A 87 11.44 11.23 -11.33
N MET A 88 11.38 10.37 -10.30
CA MET A 88 11.04 10.74 -8.93
C MET A 88 12.25 10.77 -7.98
N GLN A 89 13.46 10.49 -8.46
CA GLN A 89 14.66 10.36 -7.62
C GLN A 89 14.96 11.64 -6.82
N ASP A 90 14.65 12.81 -7.38
CA ASP A 90 14.83 14.10 -6.73
C ASP A 90 13.62 14.55 -5.90
N SER A 91 12.54 13.81 -5.94
CA SER A 91 11.33 14.13 -5.18
C SER A 91 11.62 14.16 -3.67
N PRO A 92 11.18 15.21 -2.93
CA PRO A 92 11.25 15.26 -1.48
C PRO A 92 10.62 14.06 -0.80
N TYR A 93 9.50 13.57 -1.34
CA TYR A 93 8.80 12.39 -0.86
C TYR A 93 9.65 11.13 -0.97
N VAL A 94 10.26 10.86 -2.13
CA VAL A 94 11.11 9.67 -2.34
C VAL A 94 12.34 9.74 -1.43
N LYS A 95 13.01 10.90 -1.37
CA LYS A 95 14.15 11.12 -0.47
C LYS A 95 13.76 10.87 1.00
N HIS A 96 12.58 11.31 1.41
CA HIS A 96 12.07 11.04 2.75
C HIS A 96 11.84 9.54 2.97
N LYS A 97 11.16 8.85 2.06
CA LYS A 97 10.89 7.40 2.18
C LYS A 97 12.17 6.58 2.26
N VAL A 98 13.18 6.90 1.46
CA VAL A 98 14.51 6.25 1.54
C VAL A 98 15.16 6.46 2.92
N ARG A 99 15.06 7.67 3.50
CA ARG A 99 15.56 7.93 4.86
C ARG A 99 14.83 7.09 5.91
N MET A 100 13.52 6.95 5.78
CA MET A 100 12.71 6.11 6.70
C MET A 100 13.08 4.63 6.57
N GLU A 101 13.26 4.11 5.34
CA GLU A 101 13.76 2.75 5.13
C GLU A 101 15.12 2.53 5.83
N ASN A 102 16.04 3.48 5.73
CA ASN A 102 17.35 3.39 6.36
C ASN A 102 17.27 3.38 7.90
N LEU A 103 16.29 4.07 8.49
CA LEU A 103 16.03 3.98 9.94
C LEU A 103 15.53 2.58 10.32
N VAL A 104 14.55 2.05 9.58
CA VAL A 104 13.98 0.73 9.85
C VAL A 104 15.01 -0.38 9.71
N LYS A 105 15.92 -0.28 8.75
CA LYS A 105 17.02 -1.25 8.54
C LYS A 105 18.03 -1.34 9.70
N GLN A 106 17.95 -0.44 10.68
CA GLN A 106 18.75 -0.53 11.91
C GLN A 106 18.19 -1.56 12.91
N ARG A 107 16.98 -2.06 12.73
CA ARG A 107 16.41 -3.13 13.54
C ARG A 107 16.92 -4.51 13.12
N SER A 108 17.02 -5.41 14.09
CA SER A 108 17.46 -6.80 13.85
C SER A 108 16.44 -7.61 13.04
N ASN A 109 15.14 -7.30 13.22
CA ASN A 109 14.05 -7.98 12.54
C ASN A 109 13.15 -6.92 11.89
N TYR A 110 13.15 -6.84 10.57
CA TYR A 110 12.31 -5.92 9.84
C TYR A 110 11.81 -6.49 8.50
N LEU A 111 10.73 -5.92 8.01
CA LEU A 111 10.28 -6.03 6.62
C LEU A 111 9.84 -4.66 6.14
N ILE A 112 10.29 -4.29 4.95
CA ILE A 112 9.87 -3.06 4.28
C ILE A 112 9.07 -3.47 3.05
N PHE A 113 7.79 -3.15 3.03
CA PHE A 113 6.95 -3.36 1.86
C PHE A 113 6.86 -2.07 1.06
N ARG A 114 7.39 -2.07 -0.17
CA ARG A 114 7.25 -0.98 -1.13
C ARG A 114 5.99 -1.21 -1.92
N LEU A 115 5.09 -0.24 -1.90
CA LEU A 115 3.78 -0.33 -2.52
C LEU A 115 3.66 0.66 -3.68
N PRO A 116 2.98 0.29 -4.78
CA PRO A 116 2.60 1.20 -5.85
C PRO A 116 1.37 2.02 -5.46
N GLN A 117 0.47 2.28 -6.38
CA GLN A 117 -0.81 2.89 -6.05
C GLN A 117 -1.78 1.86 -5.48
N VAL A 118 -2.02 1.96 -4.19
CA VAL A 118 -2.96 1.09 -3.46
C VAL A 118 -4.38 1.53 -3.73
N VAL A 119 -5.19 0.60 -4.19
CA VAL A 119 -6.61 0.81 -4.47
C VAL A 119 -7.45 0.29 -3.32
N SER A 120 -8.36 1.11 -2.85
CA SER A 120 -9.39 0.78 -1.85
C SER A 120 -10.40 1.90 -1.78
N PHE A 121 -11.49 1.65 -1.08
CA PHE A 121 -12.36 2.75 -0.69
C PHE A 121 -11.67 3.65 0.36
N THR A 122 -11.48 4.92 0.00
CA THR A 122 -10.88 5.93 0.88
C THR A 122 -11.48 7.30 0.57
N PRO A 123 -11.77 8.13 1.59
CA PRO A 123 -12.24 9.50 1.37
C PRO A 123 -11.13 10.44 0.86
N ASN A 124 -9.89 9.97 0.72
CA ASN A 124 -8.77 10.79 0.27
C ASN A 124 -8.93 11.20 -1.21
N PRO A 125 -9.21 12.48 -1.52
CA PRO A 125 -9.43 12.92 -2.89
C PRO A 125 -8.14 12.98 -3.72
N HIS A 126 -6.98 12.86 -3.09
CA HIS A 126 -5.66 12.99 -3.74
C HIS A 126 -5.12 11.69 -4.33
N THR A 127 -5.87 10.58 -4.22
CA THR A 127 -5.50 9.37 -4.97
C THR A 127 -5.89 9.52 -6.44
N LEU A 128 -5.10 8.95 -7.35
CA LEU A 128 -5.39 9.01 -8.79
C LEU A 128 -6.83 8.58 -9.09
N LEU A 129 -7.24 7.42 -8.56
CA LEU A 129 -8.54 6.86 -8.87
C LEU A 129 -9.69 7.68 -8.32
N ASN A 130 -9.57 8.23 -7.10
CA ASN A 130 -10.60 9.09 -6.55
C ASN A 130 -10.70 10.41 -7.32
N ALA A 131 -9.58 10.97 -7.79
CA ALA A 131 -9.58 12.15 -8.62
C ALA A 131 -10.26 11.87 -9.98
N LEU A 132 -9.88 10.79 -10.67
CA LEU A 132 -10.51 10.38 -11.94
C LEU A 132 -12.00 10.10 -11.75
N TYR A 133 -12.37 9.36 -10.72
CA TYR A 133 -13.76 9.12 -10.36
C TYR A 133 -14.55 10.41 -10.18
N ALA A 134 -14.00 11.37 -9.43
CA ALA A 134 -14.66 12.66 -9.18
C ALA A 134 -14.85 13.45 -10.48
N TYR A 135 -13.85 13.54 -11.35
CA TYR A 135 -13.95 14.19 -12.65
C TYR A 135 -15.03 13.55 -13.54
N ILE A 136 -15.03 12.20 -13.63
CA ILE A 136 -15.97 11.47 -14.49
C ILE A 136 -17.41 11.64 -13.98
N VAL A 137 -17.66 11.44 -12.69
CA VAL A 137 -19.02 11.53 -12.10
C VAL A 137 -19.57 12.96 -12.18
N ARG A 138 -18.71 13.98 -12.07
CA ARG A 138 -19.13 15.39 -12.15
C ARG A 138 -19.13 15.93 -13.59
N SER A 139 -18.76 15.10 -14.57
CA SER A 139 -18.57 15.53 -15.96
C SER A 139 -17.61 16.73 -16.10
N GLU A 140 -16.61 16.77 -15.22
CA GLU A 140 -15.57 17.79 -15.21
C GLU A 140 -14.45 17.40 -16.17
N ARG A 141 -13.95 18.37 -16.97
CA ARG A 141 -12.84 18.16 -17.89
C ARG A 141 -11.51 18.07 -17.14
N PHE A 142 -10.64 17.12 -17.55
CA PHE A 142 -9.30 16.96 -16.98
C PHE A 142 -8.25 16.70 -18.07
N SER A 143 -6.97 16.84 -17.72
CA SER A 143 -5.85 16.51 -18.59
C SER A 143 -5.45 15.04 -18.41
N LEU A 144 -5.44 14.27 -19.50
CA LEU A 144 -5.01 12.89 -19.54
C LEU A 144 -3.62 12.80 -20.17
N TRP A 145 -2.64 12.29 -19.42
CA TRP A 145 -1.28 12.12 -19.94
C TRP A 145 -1.16 10.79 -20.64
N VAL A 146 -1.04 10.82 -21.98
CA VAL A 146 -1.16 9.63 -22.84
C VAL A 146 -0.04 8.61 -22.65
N ASN A 147 1.17 9.05 -22.24
CA ASN A 147 2.31 8.16 -22.01
C ASN A 147 2.43 7.71 -20.54
N ALA A 148 1.53 8.16 -19.67
CA ALA A 148 1.57 7.76 -18.27
C ALA A 148 1.03 6.34 -18.08
N THR A 149 1.80 5.51 -17.39
CA THR A 149 1.33 4.21 -16.87
C THR A 149 1.34 4.19 -15.34
N ARG A 150 0.51 3.36 -14.75
CA ARG A 150 0.42 3.22 -13.29
C ARG A 150 0.28 1.76 -12.91
N ASN A 151 0.97 1.39 -11.86
CA ASN A 151 0.80 0.11 -11.20
C ASN A 151 -0.28 0.24 -10.14
N LEU A 152 -1.32 -0.59 -10.22
CA LEU A 152 -2.49 -0.57 -9.33
C LEU A 152 -2.64 -1.93 -8.67
N ILE A 153 -2.83 -1.95 -7.35
CA ILE A 153 -3.05 -3.17 -6.59
C ILE A 153 -4.11 -2.97 -5.51
N ASP A 154 -4.95 -3.98 -5.31
CA ASP A 154 -5.98 -4.00 -4.27
C ASP A 154 -5.34 -4.10 -2.88
N VAL A 155 -5.86 -3.33 -1.91
CA VAL A 155 -5.37 -3.37 -0.53
C VAL A 155 -5.55 -4.74 0.13
N ASP A 156 -6.59 -5.50 -0.26
CA ASP A 156 -6.82 -6.83 0.29
C ASP A 156 -5.75 -7.81 -0.22
N ASP A 157 -5.37 -7.73 -1.51
CA ASP A 157 -4.27 -8.53 -2.07
C ASP A 157 -2.95 -8.18 -1.39
N ILE A 158 -2.65 -6.89 -1.17
CA ILE A 158 -1.47 -6.47 -0.40
C ILE A 158 -1.46 -7.14 0.96
N SER A 159 -2.60 -7.14 1.65
CA SER A 159 -2.68 -7.66 3.01
C SER A 159 -2.40 -9.16 3.07
N ILE A 160 -3.00 -9.96 2.16
CA ILE A 160 -2.79 -11.40 2.16
C ILE A 160 -1.40 -11.80 1.66
N ILE A 161 -0.84 -11.10 0.66
CA ILE A 161 0.54 -11.31 0.21
C ILE A 161 1.52 -10.98 1.34
N ALA A 162 1.32 -9.84 2.03
CA ALA A 162 2.18 -9.46 3.16
C ALA A 162 2.11 -10.48 4.30
N LEU A 163 0.93 -11.00 4.65
CA LEU A 163 0.77 -12.04 5.68
C LEU A 163 1.52 -13.31 5.31
N GLU A 164 1.45 -13.73 4.05
CA GLU A 164 2.19 -14.89 3.56
C GLU A 164 3.70 -14.70 3.70
N ILE A 165 4.22 -13.50 3.38
CA ILE A 165 5.64 -13.17 3.52
C ILE A 165 6.05 -13.09 4.99
N ILE A 166 5.24 -12.47 5.86
CA ILE A 166 5.49 -12.32 7.30
C ILE A 166 5.66 -13.71 7.95
N SER A 167 4.87 -14.69 7.52
CA SER A 167 4.94 -16.06 8.05
C SER A 167 6.26 -16.78 7.75
N LYS A 168 7.05 -16.27 6.78
CA LYS A 168 8.27 -16.89 6.29
C LYS A 168 9.51 -16.16 6.78
N LYS A 169 10.08 -16.57 7.92
CA LYS A 169 11.31 -15.96 8.51
C LYS A 169 12.46 -15.75 7.51
N PRO A 170 12.75 -16.65 6.54
CA PRO A 170 13.80 -16.40 5.55
C PRO A 170 13.60 -15.16 4.68
N MET A 171 12.38 -14.59 4.65
CA MET A 171 12.06 -13.36 3.94
C MET A 171 12.31 -12.09 4.77
N TRP A 172 12.64 -12.21 6.05
CA TRP A 172 12.89 -11.04 6.90
C TRP A 172 14.19 -10.33 6.55
N ASN A 173 14.32 -9.09 7.04
CA ASN A 173 15.45 -8.18 6.79
C ASN A 173 15.60 -7.81 5.30
N LYS A 174 14.47 -7.68 4.60
CA LYS A 174 14.40 -7.30 3.20
C LYS A 174 13.49 -6.09 2.96
N SER A 175 13.72 -5.43 1.83
CA SER A 175 12.77 -4.50 1.20
C SER A 175 12.16 -5.20 0.01
N ILE A 176 10.85 -5.41 0.02
CA ILE A 176 10.11 -6.22 -0.95
C ILE A 176 9.06 -5.35 -1.64
N ASN A 177 9.01 -5.39 -2.95
CA ASN A 177 7.95 -4.74 -3.71
C ASN A 177 6.71 -5.64 -3.73
N ILE A 178 5.57 -5.13 -3.23
CA ILE A 178 4.26 -5.77 -3.40
C ILE A 178 3.49 -4.93 -4.41
N ALA A 179 3.43 -5.42 -5.65
CA ALA A 179 2.87 -4.70 -6.79
C ALA A 179 2.22 -5.68 -7.77
N ASN A 180 1.41 -5.15 -8.67
CA ASN A 180 0.89 -5.88 -9.82
C ASN A 180 2.05 -6.24 -10.78
N SER A 181 1.93 -7.33 -11.55
CA SER A 181 2.91 -7.70 -12.57
C SER A 181 3.06 -6.64 -13.65
N ASP A 182 1.97 -5.93 -13.96
CA ASP A 182 1.90 -5.02 -15.09
C ASP A 182 1.49 -3.61 -14.69
N ASN A 183 2.03 -2.64 -15.42
CA ASN A 183 1.56 -1.27 -15.37
C ASN A 183 0.46 -1.09 -16.41
N VAL A 184 -0.53 -0.27 -16.07
CA VAL A 184 -1.67 0.04 -16.93
C VAL A 184 -1.58 1.48 -17.42
N ALA A 185 -1.84 1.71 -18.71
CA ALA A 185 -1.94 3.06 -19.26
C ALA A 185 -3.08 3.84 -18.56
N VAL A 186 -2.85 5.11 -18.22
CA VAL A 186 -3.88 5.93 -17.57
C VAL A 186 -5.15 6.03 -18.45
N LYS A 187 -4.99 6.00 -19.76
CA LYS A 187 -6.12 5.97 -20.71
C LYS A 187 -6.98 4.71 -20.54
N ASP A 188 -6.37 3.54 -20.31
CA ASP A 188 -7.11 2.30 -20.09
C ASP A 188 -7.75 2.26 -18.70
N ILE A 189 -7.10 2.83 -17.69
CA ILE A 189 -7.72 3.05 -16.36
C ILE A 189 -9.00 3.87 -16.50
N VAL A 190 -8.98 4.97 -17.28
CA VAL A 190 -10.16 5.81 -17.54
C VAL A 190 -11.25 5.00 -18.24
N LYS A 191 -10.93 4.23 -19.29
CA LYS A 191 -11.92 3.39 -20.00
C LYS A 191 -12.60 2.36 -19.07
N VAL A 192 -11.83 1.71 -18.19
CA VAL A 192 -12.42 0.77 -17.21
C VAL A 192 -13.34 1.50 -16.24
N LEU A 193 -12.97 2.71 -15.77
CA LEU A 193 -13.84 3.54 -14.93
C LEU A 193 -15.12 3.96 -15.68
N GLU A 194 -15.03 4.39 -16.93
CA GLU A 194 -16.20 4.71 -17.76
C GLU A 194 -17.19 3.52 -17.82
N ASN A 195 -16.67 2.32 -18.08
CA ASN A 195 -17.49 1.11 -18.15
C ASN A 195 -18.17 0.79 -16.82
N VAL A 196 -17.42 0.86 -15.69
CA VAL A 196 -17.96 0.58 -14.35
C VAL A 196 -18.97 1.64 -13.91
N LEU A 197 -18.75 2.90 -14.30
CA LEU A 197 -19.62 4.01 -13.90
C LEU A 197 -20.83 4.18 -14.83
N GLY A 198 -20.71 3.75 -16.08
CA GLY A 198 -21.68 4.02 -17.15
C GLY A 198 -21.71 5.50 -17.57
N VAL A 199 -20.59 6.20 -17.41
CA VAL A 199 -20.44 7.65 -17.68
C VAL A 199 -19.20 7.87 -18.52
N THR A 200 -19.31 8.63 -19.60
CA THR A 200 -18.18 8.99 -20.46
C THR A 200 -17.36 10.12 -19.85
N ALA A 201 -16.05 9.95 -19.81
CA ALA A 201 -15.12 10.97 -19.33
C ALA A 201 -14.93 12.11 -20.35
N ILE A 202 -14.65 13.31 -19.85
CA ILE A 202 -14.32 14.47 -20.68
C ILE A 202 -12.87 14.86 -20.39
N TYR A 203 -11.97 14.66 -21.35
CA TYR A 203 -10.55 14.95 -21.14
C TYR A 203 -9.85 15.48 -22.38
N ASP A 204 -8.74 16.18 -22.17
CA ASP A 204 -7.81 16.59 -23.20
C ASP A 204 -6.55 15.73 -23.11
N GLU A 205 -6.16 15.13 -24.24
CA GLU A 205 -4.93 14.32 -24.30
C GLU A 205 -3.69 15.23 -24.30
N ILE A 206 -2.76 14.95 -23.42
CA ILE A 206 -1.48 15.65 -23.29
C ILE A 206 -0.36 14.66 -23.53
N ASP A 207 0.54 14.97 -24.45
CA ASP A 207 1.75 14.18 -24.73
C ASP A 207 2.77 14.31 -23.58
N LYS A 208 2.48 13.66 -22.46
CA LYS A 208 3.27 13.64 -21.23
C LYS A 208 3.13 12.30 -20.52
N GLY A 209 3.99 12.14 -19.52
CA GLY A 209 3.97 10.98 -18.64
C GLY A 209 5.01 9.94 -19.00
N SER A 210 5.19 9.02 -18.11
CA SER A 210 6.07 7.86 -18.23
C SER A 210 5.57 6.75 -17.30
N GLY A 211 6.19 5.60 -17.41
CA GLY A 211 6.07 4.50 -16.47
C GLY A 211 7.45 3.98 -16.08
N TYR A 212 7.50 3.11 -15.11
CA TYR A 212 8.72 2.44 -14.68
C TYR A 212 8.41 1.00 -14.30
N HIS A 213 9.40 0.13 -14.47
CA HIS A 213 9.28 -1.27 -14.11
C HIS A 213 9.41 -1.46 -12.59
N ILE A 214 8.59 -2.35 -12.04
CA ILE A 214 8.66 -2.78 -10.64
C ILE A 214 8.98 -4.28 -10.63
N ASP A 215 10.14 -4.65 -10.13
CA ASP A 215 10.48 -6.05 -9.94
C ASP A 215 9.67 -6.64 -8.78
N ILE A 216 8.91 -7.71 -9.07
CA ILE A 216 8.07 -8.44 -8.12
C ILE A 216 8.53 -9.89 -7.90
N SER A 217 9.77 -10.20 -8.27
CA SER A 217 10.31 -11.58 -8.16
C SER A 217 10.24 -12.16 -6.76
N ASP A 218 10.43 -11.33 -5.72
CA ASP A 218 10.35 -11.74 -4.31
C ASP A 218 8.94 -12.23 -3.90
N ILE A 219 7.87 -11.78 -4.55
CA ILE A 219 6.49 -12.16 -4.21
C ILE A 219 5.91 -13.27 -5.10
N GLN A 220 6.58 -13.67 -6.18
CA GLN A 220 6.09 -14.71 -7.08
C GLN A 220 5.71 -16.03 -6.37
N PRO A 221 6.51 -16.56 -5.42
CA PRO A 221 6.11 -17.76 -4.68
C PRO A 221 4.84 -17.57 -3.85
N ALA A 222 4.62 -16.35 -3.30
CA ALA A 222 3.42 -16.03 -2.54
C ALA A 222 2.20 -15.93 -3.46
N LEU A 223 2.32 -15.30 -4.63
CA LEU A 223 1.26 -15.21 -5.62
C LEU A 223 0.78 -16.59 -6.08
N ILE A 224 1.73 -17.49 -6.39
CA ILE A 224 1.42 -18.88 -6.79
C ILE A 224 0.69 -19.61 -5.65
N HIS A 225 1.19 -19.52 -4.42
CA HIS A 225 0.60 -20.20 -3.27
C HIS A 225 -0.81 -19.70 -2.95
N LEU A 226 -1.04 -18.39 -3.10
CA LEU A 226 -2.32 -17.74 -2.81
C LEU A 226 -3.31 -17.81 -3.99
N GLY A 227 -2.87 -18.24 -5.17
CA GLY A 227 -3.69 -18.24 -6.39
C GLY A 227 -4.07 -16.84 -6.86
N ILE A 228 -3.21 -15.84 -6.59
CA ILE A 228 -3.43 -14.46 -7.04
C ILE A 228 -2.88 -14.30 -8.45
N HIS A 229 -3.76 -13.87 -9.37
CA HIS A 229 -3.42 -13.63 -10.76
C HIS A 229 -3.79 -12.21 -11.16
N PHE A 230 -2.84 -11.46 -11.65
CA PHE A 230 -3.04 -10.13 -12.23
C PHE A 230 -3.34 -10.28 -13.73
N ASN A 231 -4.55 -10.66 -14.06
CA ASN A 231 -5.04 -10.85 -15.42
C ASN A 231 -5.77 -9.61 -15.96
N ASP A 232 -6.23 -9.68 -17.20
CA ASP A 232 -6.91 -8.55 -17.87
C ASP A 232 -8.18 -8.08 -17.15
N ASP A 233 -8.86 -8.97 -16.42
CA ASP A 233 -10.06 -8.63 -15.66
C ASP A 233 -9.78 -8.03 -14.27
N TYR A 234 -8.54 -8.06 -13.81
CA TYR A 234 -8.16 -7.64 -12.46
C TYR A 234 -8.62 -6.20 -12.15
N LEU A 235 -8.35 -5.27 -13.06
CA LEU A 235 -8.77 -3.88 -12.89
C LEU A 235 -10.29 -3.74 -12.86
N HIS A 236 -10.98 -4.44 -13.74
CA HIS A 236 -12.43 -4.37 -13.81
C HIS A 236 -13.08 -4.90 -12.52
N HIS A 237 -12.60 -6.02 -11.99
CA HIS A 237 -13.06 -6.56 -10.71
C HIS A 237 -12.79 -5.60 -9.56
N MET A 238 -11.57 -5.07 -9.46
CA MET A 238 -11.17 -4.12 -8.42
C MET A 238 -12.00 -2.83 -8.49
N PHE A 239 -12.23 -2.27 -9.69
CA PHE A 239 -13.01 -1.05 -9.83
C PHE A 239 -14.50 -1.27 -9.56
N ASN A 240 -15.09 -2.40 -9.96
CA ASN A 240 -16.44 -2.74 -9.57
C ASN A 240 -16.60 -2.86 -8.05
N LYS A 241 -15.60 -3.45 -7.37
CA LYS A 241 -15.58 -3.59 -5.90
C LYS A 241 -15.65 -2.24 -5.19
N TYR A 242 -14.93 -1.21 -5.68
CA TYR A 242 -14.82 0.08 -4.99
C TYR A 242 -15.66 1.21 -5.58
N TYR A 243 -16.01 1.15 -6.86
CA TYR A 243 -16.70 2.22 -7.59
C TYR A 243 -17.99 1.76 -8.27
N GLY A 244 -18.31 0.47 -8.23
CA GLY A 244 -19.55 -0.08 -8.82
C GLY A 244 -20.82 0.37 -8.10
N LYS A 245 -21.98 0.09 -8.69
CA LYS A 245 -23.30 0.53 -8.17
C LYS A 245 -23.58 0.04 -6.75
N SER A 246 -23.23 -1.21 -6.44
CA SER A 246 -23.42 -1.81 -5.10
C SER A 246 -22.52 -1.16 -4.03
N ALA A 247 -21.30 -0.79 -4.38
CA ALA A 247 -20.40 -0.09 -3.46
C ALA A 247 -20.93 1.30 -3.07
N ARG A 248 -21.52 2.02 -4.04
CA ARG A 248 -22.10 3.37 -3.80
C ARG A 248 -23.28 3.36 -2.84
N GLN A 249 -24.10 2.28 -2.83
CA GLN A 249 -25.25 2.17 -1.93
C GLN A 249 -24.88 1.88 -0.47
N SER A 250 -23.67 1.39 -0.21
CA SER A 250 -23.21 1.04 1.14
C SER A 250 -22.61 2.24 1.90
N TYR A 251 -22.48 3.41 1.27
CA TYR A 251 -21.78 4.58 1.81
C TYR A 251 -22.62 5.87 1.83
N TYR A 252 -23.90 5.77 1.50
CA TYR A 252 -24.93 6.78 1.70
C TYR A 252 -26.08 6.19 2.54
#